data_47da8189bf86b83e89f90b820788d46a
#
_entry.id   47da8189bf86b83e89f90b820788d46a
#
_cell.length_a   1.000
_cell.length_b   1.000
_cell.length_c   1.000
_cell.angle_alpha   90.00
_cell.angle_beta   90.00
_cell.angle_gamma   90.00
#
_symmetry.space_group_name_H-M   'P 1'
#
loop_
_entity.id
_entity.type
_entity.pdbx_description
1 polymer ?
#
loop_
_entity_poly.entity_id
_entity_poly.type
_entity_poly.pdbx_seq_one_letter_code
_entity_poly.pdbx_strand_id
1 'polypeptide(L)'
;GGRWEEGGEQASFFSPPASLLPPPMPVIRLIVGLGNPGAEHLRTRHNAGFWFVDALASGMDARFGFENRLHSETARVRIGNEQVWLLKPTTFMNKSGIAVASALRYWKIEPNEMLVVHDDLDLPPGAVRLKFDGGHGGQNGLRDLFEHLGTGAFHRLRIGIGHPGHKDRVTPWVLGKPSAADEEAMLGAIARGLDELPRIVSGDFNEAMKRLHTVGDRGPGTGDR
;
A
#
# COMPACT_ATOMS: atom_id res chain seq x y z
N GLY A 1 -7.60 26.93 70.98
CA GLY A 1 -6.77 27.17 69.83
C GLY A 1 -6.32 25.83 69.24
N GLY A 2 -7.07 25.28 68.32
CA GLY A 2 -6.68 24.08 67.58
C GLY A 2 -6.41 24.43 66.13
N ARG A 3 -5.15 24.17 65.71
CA ARG A 3 -4.71 24.34 64.36
C ARG A 3 -4.91 23.03 63.59
N TRP A 4 -5.71 23.04 62.54
CA TRP A 4 -5.86 21.94 61.60
C TRP A 4 -4.81 22.04 60.54
N GLU A 5 -3.91 21.06 60.42
CA GLU A 5 -2.96 20.93 59.31
C GLU A 5 -3.66 20.22 58.15
N GLU A 6 -3.85 20.88 57.02
CA GLU A 6 -4.28 20.30 55.76
C GLU A 6 -3.13 19.49 55.17
N GLY A 7 -3.26 18.17 55.26
CA GLY A 7 -2.40 17.25 54.53
C GLY A 7 -2.76 17.26 53.03
N GLY A 8 -2.00 17.98 52.23
CA GLY A 8 -2.08 17.92 50.79
C GLY A 8 -1.57 16.57 50.29
N GLU A 9 -2.48 15.71 49.85
CA GLU A 9 -2.17 14.48 49.18
C GLU A 9 -1.63 14.86 47.76
N GLN A 10 -0.34 14.80 47.57
CA GLN A 10 0.28 14.90 46.24
C GLN A 10 -0.04 13.60 45.50
N ALA A 11 -0.98 13.66 44.55
CA ALA A 11 -1.20 12.60 43.61
C ALA A 11 0.07 12.40 42.77
N SER A 12 0.85 11.39 43.11
CA SER A 12 1.98 10.92 42.34
C SER A 12 1.46 10.37 41.02
N PHE A 13 1.62 11.12 39.94
CA PHE A 13 1.40 10.60 38.59
C PHE A 13 2.47 9.56 38.30
N PHE A 14 2.11 8.31 38.50
CA PHE A 14 2.91 7.16 38.11
C PHE A 14 2.90 7.09 36.57
N SER A 15 3.93 7.64 35.95
CA SER A 15 4.22 7.36 34.55
C SER A 15 4.68 5.91 34.47
N PRO A 16 4.05 5.03 33.67
CA PRO A 16 4.52 3.67 33.52
C PRO A 16 5.95 3.67 32.96
N PRO A 17 6.81 2.74 33.40
CA PRO A 17 8.16 2.66 32.86
C PRO A 17 8.12 2.45 31.35
N ALA A 18 9.04 3.08 30.61
CA ALA A 18 9.11 3.07 29.14
C ALA A 18 9.11 1.65 28.53
N SER A 19 9.48 0.63 29.31
CA SER A 19 9.43 -0.78 28.92
C SER A 19 8.02 -1.39 28.84
N LEU A 20 6.98 -0.70 29.31
CA LEU A 20 5.57 -1.15 29.24
C LEU A 20 4.77 -0.48 28.13
N LEU A 21 5.36 0.48 27.43
CA LEU A 21 4.72 1.05 26.25
C LEU A 21 4.87 0.06 25.08
N PRO A 22 3.77 -0.21 24.32
CA PRO A 22 3.89 -1.00 23.11
C PRO A 22 4.92 -0.32 22.18
N PRO A 23 5.70 -1.10 21.43
CA PRO A 23 6.61 -0.53 20.46
C PRO A 23 5.83 0.39 19.52
N PRO A 24 6.42 1.53 19.11
CA PRO A 24 5.76 2.42 18.17
C PRO A 24 5.39 1.62 16.91
N MET A 25 4.19 1.86 16.38
CA MET A 25 3.77 1.23 15.12
C MET A 25 4.78 1.60 14.03
N PRO A 26 5.19 0.63 13.20
CA PRO A 26 6.14 0.91 12.14
C PRO A 26 5.56 1.94 11.17
N VAL A 27 6.33 2.97 10.87
CA VAL A 27 6.01 3.92 9.82
C VAL A 27 6.37 3.33 8.46
N ILE A 28 5.64 3.66 7.41
CA ILE A 28 5.97 3.21 6.05
C ILE A 28 7.11 4.07 5.49
N ARG A 29 8.19 3.41 5.12
CA ARG A 29 9.41 4.03 4.56
C ARG A 29 9.59 3.73 3.07
N LEU A 30 8.89 2.70 2.55
CA LEU A 30 8.94 2.29 1.16
C LEU A 30 7.54 2.00 0.64
N ILE A 31 7.19 2.58 -0.51
CA ILE A 31 5.98 2.24 -1.27
C ILE A 31 6.41 1.62 -2.60
N VAL A 32 6.00 0.38 -2.82
CA VAL A 32 6.28 -0.39 -4.04
C VAL A 32 5.02 -0.46 -4.88
N GLY A 33 5.06 0.05 -6.11
CA GLY A 33 4.04 -0.26 -7.10
C GLY A 33 4.45 -1.49 -7.91
N LEU A 34 3.58 -2.51 -8.00
CA LEU A 34 3.80 -3.66 -8.85
C LEU A 34 3.23 -3.43 -10.25
N GLY A 35 3.98 -3.86 -11.27
CA GLY A 35 3.61 -3.76 -12.67
C GLY A 35 4.65 -4.40 -13.57
N ASN A 36 4.36 -4.46 -14.86
CA ASN A 36 5.29 -4.89 -15.90
C ASN A 36 5.91 -3.67 -16.61
N PRO A 37 7.22 -3.70 -16.90
CA PRO A 37 7.86 -2.67 -17.71
C PRO A 37 7.43 -2.78 -19.18
N GLY A 38 7.59 -1.68 -19.92
CA GLY A 38 7.32 -1.61 -21.35
C GLY A 38 6.04 -0.85 -21.70
N ALA A 39 6.06 -0.18 -22.84
CA ALA A 39 4.97 0.67 -23.31
C ALA A 39 3.65 -0.10 -23.53
N GLU A 40 3.74 -1.37 -23.91
CA GLU A 40 2.63 -2.28 -24.14
C GLU A 40 1.84 -2.61 -22.85
N HIS A 41 2.48 -2.47 -21.68
CA HIS A 41 1.88 -2.77 -20.40
C HIS A 41 1.32 -1.55 -19.66
N LEU A 42 1.63 -0.33 -20.11
CA LEU A 42 1.29 0.92 -19.41
C LEU A 42 -0.18 1.05 -19.03
N ARG A 43 -1.09 0.52 -19.84
CA ARG A 43 -2.53 0.62 -19.61
C ARG A 43 -3.18 -0.70 -19.24
N THR A 44 -2.42 -1.69 -18.84
CA THR A 44 -3.00 -2.97 -18.41
C THR A 44 -3.45 -2.92 -16.96
N ARG A 45 -4.47 -3.75 -16.61
CA ARG A 45 -4.95 -3.90 -15.22
C ARG A 45 -3.83 -4.30 -14.27
N HIS A 46 -2.89 -5.10 -14.75
CA HIS A 46 -1.75 -5.59 -13.95
C HIS A 46 -0.78 -4.47 -13.53
N ASN A 47 -0.85 -3.31 -14.16
CA ASN A 47 -0.05 -2.14 -13.84
C ASN A 47 -0.74 -1.15 -12.86
N ALA A 48 -1.83 -1.54 -12.22
CA ALA A 48 -2.52 -0.69 -11.24
C ALA A 48 -1.60 -0.19 -10.13
N GLY A 49 -0.61 -0.99 -9.71
CA GLY A 49 0.42 -0.57 -8.74
C GLY A 49 1.31 0.54 -9.31
N PHE A 50 1.72 0.45 -10.57
CA PHE A 50 2.49 1.51 -11.23
C PHE A 50 1.66 2.79 -11.34
N TRP A 51 0.38 2.69 -11.73
CA TRP A 51 -0.50 3.86 -11.81
C TRP A 51 -0.58 4.62 -10.49
N PHE A 52 -0.64 3.89 -9.38
CA PHE A 52 -0.69 4.49 -8.05
C PHE A 52 0.57 5.28 -7.72
N VAL A 53 1.76 4.69 -7.88
CA VAL A 53 3.01 5.37 -7.52
C VAL A 53 3.38 6.46 -8.52
N ASP A 54 2.98 6.34 -9.80
CA ASP A 54 3.14 7.39 -10.81
C ASP A 54 2.25 8.60 -10.47
N ALA A 55 0.99 8.38 -10.08
CA ALA A 55 0.08 9.43 -9.64
C ALA A 55 0.60 10.13 -8.37
N LEU A 56 1.13 9.35 -7.42
CA LEU A 56 1.74 9.89 -6.20
C LEU A 56 2.96 10.78 -6.51
N ALA A 57 3.88 10.28 -7.32
CA ALA A 57 5.08 11.04 -7.69
C ALA A 57 4.71 12.32 -8.43
N SER A 58 3.78 12.24 -9.39
CA SER A 58 3.29 13.40 -10.15
C SER A 58 2.64 14.45 -9.25
N GLY A 59 1.80 14.02 -8.29
CA GLY A 59 1.15 14.93 -7.34
C GLY A 59 2.10 15.62 -6.36
N MET A 60 3.33 15.12 -6.26
CA MET A 60 4.37 15.66 -5.38
C MET A 60 5.58 16.23 -6.14
N ASP A 61 5.44 16.49 -7.45
CA ASP A 61 6.50 16.98 -8.34
C ASP A 61 7.79 16.14 -8.27
N ALA A 62 7.69 14.87 -7.90
CA ALA A 62 8.81 13.94 -7.86
C ALA A 62 8.96 13.21 -9.20
N ARG A 63 10.21 12.90 -9.54
CA ARG A 63 10.54 12.18 -10.77
C ARG A 63 11.22 10.87 -10.44
N PHE A 64 10.81 9.82 -11.13
CA PHE A 64 11.49 8.54 -11.09
C PHE A 64 12.82 8.61 -11.83
N GLY A 65 13.85 8.04 -11.22
CA GLY A 65 15.16 7.81 -11.81
C GLY A 65 15.49 6.33 -11.81
N PHE A 66 16.16 5.86 -12.85
CA PHE A 66 16.57 4.46 -12.95
C PHE A 66 17.73 4.15 -12.00
N GLU A 67 17.58 3.12 -11.17
CA GLU A 67 18.61 2.62 -10.25
C GLU A 67 18.96 1.16 -10.58
N ASN A 68 20.05 1.01 -11.31
CA ASN A 68 20.47 -0.28 -11.87
C ASN A 68 20.71 -1.35 -10.80
N ARG A 69 21.30 -0.94 -9.65
CA ARG A 69 21.59 -1.85 -8.53
C ARG A 69 20.34 -2.41 -7.87
N LEU A 70 19.22 -1.72 -8.02
CA LEU A 70 17.94 -2.11 -7.44
C LEU A 70 16.99 -2.72 -8.48
N HIS A 71 17.42 -2.82 -9.74
CA HIS A 71 16.54 -3.26 -10.84
C HIS A 71 15.20 -2.52 -10.84
N SER A 72 15.24 -1.20 -10.61
CA SER A 72 14.03 -0.40 -10.36
C SER A 72 14.19 1.03 -10.84
N GLU A 73 13.07 1.68 -11.12
CA GLU A 73 12.96 3.12 -11.06
C GLU A 73 12.57 3.54 -9.64
N THR A 74 13.21 4.57 -9.11
CA THR A 74 13.01 5.05 -7.76
C THR A 74 12.76 6.55 -7.73
N ALA A 75 11.95 6.99 -6.78
CA ALA A 75 11.74 8.39 -6.45
C ALA A 75 11.70 8.55 -4.93
N ARG A 76 11.80 9.77 -4.45
CA ARG A 76 11.71 10.07 -3.03
C ARG A 76 10.72 11.21 -2.82
N VAL A 77 9.79 11.03 -1.90
CA VAL A 77 8.75 12.00 -1.58
C VAL A 77 8.68 12.23 -0.07
N ARG A 78 8.04 13.34 0.32
CA ARG A 78 7.71 13.61 1.72
C ARG A 78 6.20 13.49 1.90
N ILE A 79 5.76 12.60 2.77
CA ILE A 79 4.35 12.41 3.12
C ILE A 79 4.19 12.73 4.61
N GLY A 80 3.50 13.84 4.92
CA GLY A 80 3.50 14.37 6.28
C GLY A 80 4.93 14.70 6.74
N ASN A 81 5.35 14.12 7.85
CA ASN A 81 6.72 14.31 8.39
C ASN A 81 7.71 13.26 7.89
N GLU A 82 7.26 12.24 7.15
CA GLU A 82 8.07 11.09 6.78
C GLU A 82 8.67 11.24 5.38
N GLN A 83 9.92 10.81 5.25
CA GLN A 83 10.58 10.63 3.95
C GLN A 83 10.32 9.20 3.46
N VAL A 84 9.71 9.07 2.30
CA VAL A 84 9.28 7.78 1.75
C VAL A 84 9.92 7.54 0.39
N TRP A 85 10.48 6.35 0.21
CA TRP A 85 10.93 5.89 -1.09
C TRP A 85 9.76 5.33 -1.91
N LEU A 86 9.73 5.66 -3.19
CA LEU A 86 8.85 5.03 -4.17
C LEU A 86 9.68 4.12 -5.06
N LEU A 87 9.15 2.97 -5.39
CA LEU A 87 9.84 1.97 -6.19
C LEU A 87 8.90 1.32 -7.22
N LYS A 88 9.35 1.31 -8.47
CA LYS A 88 8.77 0.51 -9.56
C LYS A 88 9.81 -0.49 -10.03
N PRO A 89 9.63 -1.82 -9.85
CA PRO A 89 10.51 -2.80 -10.44
C PRO A 89 10.57 -2.67 -11.96
N THR A 90 11.77 -2.75 -12.55
CA THR A 90 11.97 -2.80 -14.01
C THR A 90 12.08 -4.23 -14.53
N THR A 91 11.88 -5.22 -13.65
CA THR A 91 11.70 -6.62 -13.96
C THR A 91 10.23 -6.90 -14.31
N PHE A 92 9.95 -8.01 -14.99
CA PHE A 92 8.57 -8.47 -15.15
C PHE A 92 7.93 -8.81 -13.80
N MET A 93 6.60 -8.76 -13.76
CA MET A 93 5.80 -8.97 -12.54
C MET A 93 6.26 -10.18 -11.71
N ASN A 94 6.45 -11.33 -12.34
CA ASN A 94 6.87 -12.58 -11.69
C ASN A 94 8.36 -12.62 -11.26
N LYS A 95 9.07 -11.49 -11.37
CA LYS A 95 10.45 -11.28 -10.89
C LYS A 95 10.58 -10.00 -10.06
N SER A 96 9.48 -9.51 -9.52
CA SER A 96 9.46 -8.29 -8.70
C SER A 96 10.23 -8.43 -7.38
N GLY A 97 10.32 -9.65 -6.86
CA GLY A 97 10.95 -9.95 -5.57
C GLY A 97 12.42 -9.60 -5.52
N ILE A 98 13.17 -9.82 -6.61
CA ILE A 98 14.60 -9.48 -6.65
C ILE A 98 14.82 -7.97 -6.48
N ALA A 99 14.00 -7.15 -7.13
CA ALA A 99 14.08 -5.70 -7.03
C ALA A 99 13.73 -5.21 -5.62
N VAL A 100 12.63 -5.71 -5.07
CA VAL A 100 12.16 -5.32 -3.73
C VAL A 100 13.13 -5.77 -2.65
N ALA A 101 13.60 -7.02 -2.68
CA ALA A 101 14.59 -7.52 -1.72
C ALA A 101 15.91 -6.75 -1.77
N SER A 102 16.35 -6.33 -2.97
CA SER A 102 17.54 -5.50 -3.14
C SER A 102 17.36 -4.12 -2.51
N ALA A 103 16.19 -3.50 -2.70
CA ALA A 103 15.86 -2.19 -2.14
C ALA A 103 15.77 -2.23 -0.60
N LEU A 104 15.09 -3.20 -0.03
CA LEU A 104 14.98 -3.37 1.43
C LEU A 104 16.36 -3.49 2.07
N ARG A 105 17.24 -4.34 1.50
CA ARG A 105 18.61 -4.50 1.99
C ARG A 105 19.44 -3.21 1.85
N TYR A 106 19.33 -2.56 0.71
CA TYR A 106 20.13 -1.35 0.42
C TYR A 106 19.77 -0.20 1.33
N TRP A 107 18.46 0.04 1.55
CA TRP A 107 17.98 1.13 2.42
C TRP A 107 17.81 0.74 3.88
N LYS A 108 18.08 -0.52 4.23
CA LYS A 108 17.89 -1.07 5.59
C LYS A 108 16.46 -0.81 6.08
N ILE A 109 15.49 -1.27 5.28
CA ILE A 109 14.06 -1.16 5.55
C ILE A 109 13.56 -2.57 5.84
N GLU A 110 12.78 -2.72 6.91
CA GLU A 110 12.16 -3.98 7.26
C GLU A 110 10.86 -4.21 6.44
N PRO A 111 10.46 -5.46 6.17
CA PRO A 111 9.24 -5.75 5.40
C PRO A 111 7.98 -5.07 5.94
N ASN A 112 7.82 -4.95 7.26
CA ASN A 112 6.67 -4.28 7.90
C ASN A 112 6.68 -2.76 7.78
N GLU A 113 7.78 -2.16 7.29
CA GLU A 113 7.89 -0.73 6.95
C GLU A 113 7.60 -0.47 5.46
N MET A 114 7.10 -1.48 4.75
CA MET A 114 6.82 -1.42 3.32
C MET A 114 5.32 -1.53 3.04
N LEU A 115 4.84 -0.70 2.10
CA LEU A 115 3.53 -0.81 1.48
C LEU A 115 3.68 -1.27 0.04
N VAL A 116 3.08 -2.41 -0.31
CA VAL A 116 3.02 -2.92 -1.68
C VAL A 116 1.65 -2.61 -2.28
N VAL A 117 1.64 -1.91 -3.40
CA VAL A 117 0.41 -1.58 -4.14
C VAL A 117 0.30 -2.49 -5.37
N HIS A 118 -0.81 -3.18 -5.50
CA HIS A 118 -1.00 -4.17 -6.57
C HIS A 118 -2.46 -4.32 -7.00
N ASP A 119 -2.67 -4.90 -8.17
CA ASP A 119 -3.97 -5.30 -8.68
C ASP A 119 -4.53 -6.50 -7.93
N ASP A 120 -5.85 -6.58 -7.80
CA ASP A 120 -6.51 -7.68 -7.10
C ASP A 120 -7.79 -8.13 -7.82
N LEU A 121 -7.81 -9.41 -8.18
CA LEU A 121 -8.93 -10.05 -8.88
C LEU A 121 -10.17 -10.23 -8.00
N ASP A 122 -9.98 -10.37 -6.68
CA ASP A 122 -11.07 -10.64 -5.72
C ASP A 122 -11.85 -9.39 -5.34
N LEU A 123 -11.41 -8.22 -5.80
CA LEU A 123 -12.06 -6.95 -5.56
C LEU A 123 -12.62 -6.38 -6.88
N PRO A 124 -13.86 -5.86 -6.87
CA PRO A 124 -14.41 -5.23 -8.07
C PRO A 124 -13.67 -3.93 -8.40
N PRO A 125 -13.67 -3.47 -9.68
CA PRO A 125 -13.17 -2.16 -10.03
C PRO A 125 -13.83 -1.07 -9.17
N GLY A 126 -13.02 -0.13 -8.66
CA GLY A 126 -13.48 0.89 -7.72
C GLY A 126 -13.31 0.50 -6.26
N ALA A 127 -13.05 -0.75 -5.91
CA ALA A 127 -12.70 -1.13 -4.55
C ALA A 127 -11.19 -0.95 -4.29
N VAL A 128 -10.86 -0.47 -3.12
CA VAL A 128 -9.49 -0.41 -2.59
C VAL A 128 -9.50 -0.90 -1.15
N ARG A 129 -8.53 -1.75 -0.78
CA ARG A 129 -8.45 -2.35 0.55
C ARG A 129 -7.01 -2.33 1.05
N LEU A 130 -6.83 -1.90 2.29
CA LEU A 130 -5.57 -2.03 3.01
C LEU A 130 -5.57 -3.33 3.80
N LYS A 131 -4.45 -4.06 3.75
CA LYS A 131 -4.27 -5.32 4.46
C LYS A 131 -2.82 -5.45 4.94
N PHE A 132 -2.63 -6.05 6.09
CA PHE A 132 -1.33 -6.52 6.56
C PHE A 132 -1.29 -8.05 6.49
N ASP A 133 -0.15 -8.60 6.02
CA ASP A 133 0.09 -10.05 5.94
C ASP A 133 -0.94 -10.87 5.13
N GLY A 134 -0.85 -12.19 5.16
CA GLY A 134 -1.72 -13.15 4.47
C GLY A 134 -1.16 -13.65 3.14
N GLY A 135 -1.88 -14.54 2.47
CA GLY A 135 -1.47 -15.20 1.22
C GLY A 135 -1.38 -14.24 0.02
N HIS A 136 -0.73 -14.68 -1.04
CA HIS A 136 -0.52 -13.89 -2.26
C HIS A 136 -1.75 -13.79 -3.20
N GLY A 137 -2.84 -14.53 -2.93
CA GLY A 137 -4.08 -14.46 -3.73
C GLY A 137 -3.91 -14.78 -5.22
N GLY A 138 -2.87 -15.51 -5.60
CA GLY A 138 -2.56 -15.81 -7.01
C GLY A 138 -1.86 -14.69 -7.77
N GLN A 139 -1.64 -13.52 -7.18
CA GLN A 139 -0.90 -12.42 -7.80
C GLN A 139 0.60 -12.78 -7.89
N ASN A 140 1.13 -12.84 -9.12
CA ASN A 140 2.47 -13.37 -9.39
C ASN A 140 3.60 -12.53 -8.79
N GLY A 141 3.43 -11.21 -8.72
CA GLY A 141 4.41 -10.32 -8.10
C GLY A 141 4.49 -10.57 -6.59
N LEU A 142 3.35 -10.71 -5.91
CA LEU A 142 3.33 -11.04 -4.48
C LEU A 142 3.93 -12.41 -4.21
N ARG A 143 3.67 -13.42 -5.06
CA ARG A 143 4.28 -14.75 -4.94
C ARG A 143 5.80 -14.65 -4.97
N ASP A 144 6.34 -13.93 -5.94
CA ASP A 144 7.78 -13.75 -6.08
C ASP A 144 8.39 -12.93 -4.92
N LEU A 145 7.64 -11.93 -4.39
CA LEU A 145 8.03 -11.23 -3.16
C LEU A 145 8.16 -12.21 -1.98
N PHE A 146 7.16 -13.08 -1.79
CA PHE A 146 7.18 -14.06 -0.70
C PHE A 146 8.38 -14.99 -0.78
N GLU A 147 8.71 -15.47 -1.99
CA GLU A 147 9.86 -16.34 -2.22
C GLU A 147 11.19 -15.63 -1.88
N HIS A 148 11.35 -14.36 -2.25
CA HIS A 148 12.58 -13.60 -2.01
C HIS A 148 12.71 -13.06 -0.59
N LEU A 149 11.60 -12.71 0.06
CA LEU A 149 11.62 -12.13 1.41
C LEU A 149 11.47 -13.18 2.52
N GLY A 150 10.96 -14.36 2.20
CA GLY A 150 10.67 -15.41 3.18
C GLY A 150 9.50 -15.05 4.12
N THR A 151 8.74 -14.00 3.83
CA THR A 151 7.63 -13.52 4.65
C THR A 151 6.58 -12.80 3.81
N GLY A 152 5.32 -12.84 4.29
CA GLY A 152 4.22 -12.00 3.81
C GLY A 152 3.88 -10.84 4.75
N ALA A 153 4.64 -10.67 5.85
CA ALA A 153 4.38 -9.68 6.90
C ALA A 153 4.74 -8.26 6.46
N PHE A 154 4.04 -7.75 5.45
CA PHE A 154 4.10 -6.38 4.96
C PHE A 154 2.71 -5.85 4.63
N HIS A 155 2.59 -4.53 4.56
CA HIS A 155 1.33 -3.86 4.23
C HIS A 155 1.06 -3.91 2.73
N ARG A 156 -0.20 -4.05 2.35
CA ARG A 156 -0.66 -4.10 0.95
C ARG A 156 -1.84 -3.18 0.74
N LEU A 157 -1.78 -2.40 -0.33
CA LEU A 157 -2.92 -1.68 -0.85
C LEU A 157 -3.41 -2.40 -2.10
N ARG A 158 -4.57 -3.04 -1.99
CA ARG A 158 -5.17 -3.91 -2.99
C ARG A 158 -6.14 -3.07 -3.83
N ILE A 159 -5.85 -2.93 -5.13
CA ILE A 159 -6.70 -2.19 -6.08
C ILE A 159 -7.54 -3.20 -6.87
N GLY A 160 -8.85 -3.13 -6.75
CA GLY A 160 -9.77 -4.03 -7.41
C GLY A 160 -9.76 -3.85 -8.93
N ILE A 161 -9.65 -4.99 -9.63
CA ILE A 161 -9.71 -5.06 -11.09
C ILE A 161 -10.83 -6.00 -11.60
N GLY A 162 -11.55 -6.66 -10.68
CA GLY A 162 -12.56 -7.66 -10.99
C GLY A 162 -11.98 -8.96 -11.52
N HIS A 163 -12.82 -10.00 -11.53
CA HIS A 163 -12.46 -11.34 -11.98
C HIS A 163 -13.18 -11.69 -13.30
N PRO A 164 -12.49 -12.29 -14.29
CA PRO A 164 -13.09 -12.62 -15.59
C PRO A 164 -14.06 -13.82 -15.57
N GLY A 165 -14.35 -14.38 -14.40
CA GLY A 165 -15.26 -15.51 -14.19
C GLY A 165 -14.63 -16.89 -14.35
N HIS A 166 -13.51 -17.04 -15.06
CA HIS A 166 -12.84 -18.32 -15.28
C HIS A 166 -11.31 -18.16 -15.21
N LYS A 167 -10.63 -19.15 -14.58
CA LYS A 167 -9.17 -19.10 -14.36
C LYS A 167 -8.35 -18.95 -15.65
N ASP A 168 -8.80 -19.60 -16.75
CA ASP A 168 -8.08 -19.56 -18.03
C ASP A 168 -8.14 -18.18 -18.70
N ARG A 169 -9.03 -17.30 -18.23
CA ARG A 169 -9.14 -15.91 -18.68
C ARG A 169 -8.36 -14.92 -17.82
N VAL A 170 -7.77 -15.37 -16.70
CA VAL A 170 -7.06 -14.47 -15.76
C VAL A 170 -5.87 -13.80 -16.43
N THR A 171 -5.00 -14.54 -17.09
CA THR A 171 -3.82 -13.97 -17.76
C THR A 171 -4.20 -12.93 -18.83
N PRO A 172 -5.07 -13.21 -19.81
CA PRO A 172 -5.47 -12.17 -20.76
C PRO A 172 -6.26 -11.03 -20.11
N TRP A 173 -6.94 -11.25 -18.97
CA TRP A 173 -7.64 -10.20 -18.23
C TRP A 173 -6.68 -9.21 -17.59
N VAL A 174 -5.71 -9.70 -16.82
CA VAL A 174 -4.75 -8.82 -16.11
C VAL A 174 -3.83 -8.09 -17.10
N LEU A 175 -3.46 -8.72 -18.22
CA LEU A 175 -2.66 -8.12 -19.29
C LEU A 175 -3.49 -7.31 -20.29
N GLY A 176 -4.82 -7.30 -20.14
CA GLY A 176 -5.73 -6.50 -20.94
C GLY A 176 -5.94 -5.10 -20.36
N LYS A 177 -6.35 -4.19 -21.25
CA LYS A 177 -6.79 -2.85 -20.85
C LYS A 177 -8.18 -2.95 -20.21
N PRO A 178 -8.47 -2.17 -19.14
CA PRO A 178 -9.81 -2.06 -18.60
C PRO A 178 -10.76 -1.39 -19.62
N SER A 179 -12.06 -1.61 -19.45
CA SER A 179 -13.07 -0.77 -20.08
C SER A 179 -12.95 0.68 -19.57
N ALA A 180 -13.52 1.65 -20.28
CA ALA A 180 -13.51 3.03 -19.82
C ALA A 180 -14.15 3.19 -18.42
N ALA A 181 -15.24 2.46 -18.15
CA ALA A 181 -15.90 2.47 -16.85
C ALA A 181 -15.05 1.84 -15.75
N ASP A 182 -14.39 0.70 -16.04
CA ASP A 182 -13.47 0.05 -15.09
C ASP A 182 -12.25 0.94 -14.81
N GLU A 183 -11.67 1.56 -15.85
CA GLU A 183 -10.53 2.47 -15.72
C GLU A 183 -10.87 3.65 -14.81
N GLU A 184 -12.01 4.30 -15.03
CA GLU A 184 -12.51 5.39 -14.20
C GLU A 184 -12.70 4.94 -12.74
N ALA A 185 -13.31 3.77 -12.53
CA ALA A 185 -13.50 3.21 -11.20
C ALA A 185 -12.16 2.89 -10.51
N MET A 186 -11.19 2.31 -11.23
CA MET A 186 -9.85 2.04 -10.71
C MET A 186 -9.11 3.33 -10.36
N LEU A 187 -9.20 4.38 -11.19
CA LEU A 187 -8.60 5.69 -10.89
C LEU A 187 -9.24 6.33 -9.64
N GLY A 188 -10.55 6.18 -9.48
CA GLY A 188 -11.25 6.60 -8.25
C GLY A 188 -10.76 5.85 -7.00
N ALA A 189 -10.50 4.54 -7.12
CA ALA A 189 -9.93 3.75 -6.04
C ALA A 189 -8.49 4.20 -5.69
N ILE A 190 -7.67 4.49 -6.71
CA ILE A 190 -6.32 5.04 -6.55
C ILE A 190 -6.37 6.38 -5.83
N ALA A 191 -7.26 7.29 -6.23
CA ALA A 191 -7.41 8.59 -5.59
C ALA A 191 -7.71 8.45 -4.08
N ARG A 192 -8.67 7.57 -3.71
CA ARG A 192 -8.96 7.30 -2.28
C ARG A 192 -7.78 6.69 -1.54
N GLY A 193 -7.02 5.82 -2.18
CA GLY A 193 -5.78 5.27 -1.60
C GLY A 193 -4.74 6.36 -1.34
N LEU A 194 -4.59 7.31 -2.27
CA LEU A 194 -3.69 8.46 -2.14
C LEU A 194 -4.12 9.39 -0.99
N ASP A 195 -5.43 9.64 -0.84
CA ASP A 195 -5.98 10.48 0.24
C ASP A 195 -5.68 9.89 1.64
N GLU A 196 -5.60 8.57 1.76
CA GLU A 196 -5.31 7.91 3.04
C GLU A 196 -3.82 7.66 3.28
N LEU A 197 -2.93 7.95 2.32
CA LEU A 197 -1.48 7.75 2.48
C LEU A 197 -0.87 8.45 3.71
N PRO A 198 -1.23 9.68 4.08
CA PRO A 198 -0.68 10.30 5.29
C PRO A 198 -0.92 9.46 6.55
N ARG A 199 -2.10 8.83 6.68
CA ARG A 199 -2.42 7.92 7.79
C ARG A 199 -1.66 6.61 7.70
N ILE A 200 -1.63 6.01 6.51
CA ILE A 200 -0.91 4.75 6.27
C ILE A 200 0.57 4.92 6.60
N VAL A 201 1.18 6.00 6.10
CA VAL A 201 2.61 6.27 6.30
C VAL A 201 2.95 6.51 7.76
N SER A 202 2.09 7.20 8.50
CA SER A 202 2.28 7.44 9.95
C SER A 202 1.97 6.26 10.85
N GLY A 203 1.49 5.12 10.30
CA GLY A 203 1.16 3.92 11.06
C GLY A 203 -0.27 3.87 11.60
N ASP A 204 -1.15 4.82 11.24
CA ASP A 204 -2.57 4.80 11.60
C ASP A 204 -3.38 3.89 10.67
N PHE A 205 -2.97 2.62 10.62
CA PHE A 205 -3.53 1.64 9.69
C PHE A 205 -5.00 1.33 9.95
N ASN A 206 -5.43 1.31 11.21
CA ASN A 206 -6.80 0.95 11.57
C ASN A 206 -7.81 1.98 11.06
N GLU A 207 -7.52 3.27 11.21
CA GLU A 207 -8.39 4.33 10.71
C GLU A 207 -8.36 4.38 9.18
N ALA A 208 -7.19 4.20 8.56
CA ALA A 208 -7.07 4.12 7.11
C ALA A 208 -7.88 2.94 6.54
N MET A 209 -7.79 1.75 7.14
CA MET A 209 -8.61 0.59 6.76
C MET A 209 -10.10 0.90 6.86
N LYS A 210 -10.55 1.46 7.97
CA LYS A 210 -11.95 1.81 8.18
C LYS A 210 -12.47 2.72 7.08
N ARG A 211 -11.73 3.76 6.72
CA ARG A 211 -12.12 4.72 5.68
C ARG A 211 -12.14 4.10 4.30
N LEU A 212 -11.10 3.33 3.94
CA LEU A 212 -11.01 2.68 2.64
C LEU A 212 -12.08 1.60 2.45
N HIS A 213 -12.44 0.87 3.52
CA HIS A 213 -13.38 -0.24 3.42
C HIS A 213 -14.86 0.20 3.44
N THR A 214 -15.18 1.35 4.01
CA THR A 214 -16.57 1.85 4.11
C THR A 214 -17.15 2.33 2.79
N VAL A 215 -16.32 2.81 1.86
CA VAL A 215 -16.78 3.42 0.60
C VAL A 215 -17.07 2.38 -0.49
N GLY A 216 -16.54 1.18 -0.39
CA GLY A 216 -16.69 0.13 -1.41
C GLY A 216 -17.89 -0.81 -1.21
N ASP A 217 -18.57 -0.76 -0.08
CA ASP A 217 -19.71 -1.65 0.24
C ASP A 217 -21.09 -1.04 -0.10
N ARG A 218 -21.13 0.22 -0.52
CA ARG A 218 -22.37 0.78 -1.08
C ARG A 218 -22.46 0.36 -2.54
N GLY A 219 -23.12 -0.77 -2.79
CA GLY A 219 -23.62 -1.10 -4.13
C GLY A 219 -24.44 0.06 -4.71
N PRO A 220 -24.65 0.09 -6.04
CA PRO A 220 -25.48 1.11 -6.67
C PRO A 220 -26.83 1.11 -5.96
N GLY A 221 -27.19 2.25 -5.37
CA GLY A 221 -28.40 2.42 -4.61
C GLY A 221 -29.60 1.94 -5.44
N THR A 222 -30.32 0.95 -4.94
CA THR A 222 -31.68 0.68 -5.37
C THR A 222 -32.48 1.94 -5.10
N GLY A 223 -32.64 2.74 -6.14
CA GLY A 223 -33.56 3.85 -6.11
C GLY A 223 -34.96 3.32 -5.81
N ASP A 224 -35.45 3.70 -4.68
CA ASP A 224 -36.84 3.55 -4.27
C ASP A 224 -37.71 4.28 -5.31
N ARG A 225 -38.62 3.54 -5.89
CA ARG A 225 -39.81 4.07 -6.58
C ARG A 225 -41.03 3.57 -5.86
#